data_8738623eb5399c6cd3d827cf3d535d70
#
_entry.id   8738623eb5399c6cd3d827cf3d535d70
#
_cell.length_a   1.000
_cell.length_b   1.000
_cell.length_c   1.000
_cell.angle_alpha   90.00
_cell.angle_beta   90.00
_cell.angle_gamma   90.00
#
_symmetry.space_group_name_H-M   'P 1'
#
loop_
_entity.id
_entity.type
_entity.pdbx_description
1 polymer ?
#
loop_
_entity_poly.entity_id
_entity_poly.type
_entity_poly.pdbx_seq_one_letter_code
_entity_poly.pdbx_strand_id
1 'polypeptide(L)'
;MPASGKNIARDYSNAKRIPYLSTGDIVREECKKRGLEPDANNCKAISDELRGIDPAELTNRLIATVQQQYKDRPMVVLEGMRSWEEIESLKKNFQVSICAFVLPRSVRNKRLVARGRPEDDPARFDERDMREVRYGTSVPIAMADHYILNEGTVEESVRKFARIVADFMLGGSF
;
A
#
# COMPACT_ATOMS: atom_id res chain seq x y z
N MET A 1 -3.06 6.73 2.08
CA MET A 1 -4.28 7.44 1.59
C MET A 1 -4.26 7.50 0.06
N PRO A 2 -5.42 7.60 -0.64
CA PRO A 2 -5.48 7.79 -2.08
C PRO A 2 -4.68 9.02 -2.54
N ALA A 3 -4.08 8.94 -3.73
CA ALA A 3 -3.28 10.01 -4.36
C ALA A 3 -2.08 10.52 -3.55
N SER A 4 -1.61 9.82 -2.50
CA SER A 4 -0.43 10.23 -1.72
C SER A 4 0.91 9.96 -2.41
N GLY A 5 0.94 9.18 -3.52
CA GLY A 5 2.16 8.93 -4.30
C GLY A 5 2.82 7.57 -4.06
N LYS A 6 2.14 6.62 -3.45
CA LYS A 6 2.70 5.28 -3.19
C LYS A 6 3.14 4.49 -4.45
N ASN A 7 2.70 4.89 -5.66
CA ASN A 7 3.24 4.35 -6.90
C ASN A 7 4.76 4.54 -7.04
N ILE A 8 5.33 5.55 -6.38
CA ILE A 8 6.78 5.78 -6.33
C ILE A 8 7.50 4.54 -5.79
N ALA A 9 6.97 3.93 -4.74
CA ALA A 9 7.55 2.71 -4.18
C ALA A 9 7.52 1.56 -5.19
N ARG A 10 6.40 1.36 -5.90
CA ARG A 10 6.27 0.34 -6.94
C ARG A 10 7.25 0.56 -8.08
N ASP A 11 7.27 1.78 -8.62
CA ASP A 11 8.07 2.10 -9.81
C ASP A 11 9.57 2.01 -9.49
N TYR A 12 9.98 2.47 -8.29
CA TYR A 12 11.35 2.28 -7.78
C TYR A 12 11.70 0.79 -7.60
N SER A 13 10.81 0.02 -6.97
CA SER A 13 11.04 -1.41 -6.72
C SER A 13 11.22 -2.17 -8.04
N ASN A 14 10.37 -1.91 -9.02
CA ASN A 14 10.48 -2.49 -10.36
C ASN A 14 11.82 -2.13 -11.03
N ALA A 15 12.22 -0.86 -11.00
CA ALA A 15 13.49 -0.40 -11.57
C ALA A 15 14.71 -1.05 -10.90
N LYS A 16 14.61 -1.37 -9.60
CA LYS A 16 15.68 -2.00 -8.81
C LYS A 16 15.55 -3.53 -8.72
N ARG A 17 14.57 -4.14 -9.38
CA ARG A 17 14.28 -5.59 -9.33
C ARG A 17 14.02 -6.09 -7.90
N ILE A 18 13.45 -5.24 -7.05
CA ILE A 18 12.99 -5.59 -5.72
C ILE A 18 11.56 -6.12 -5.87
N PRO A 19 11.22 -7.30 -5.34
CA PRO A 19 9.86 -7.79 -5.38
C PRO A 19 8.90 -6.79 -4.74
N TYR A 20 7.79 -6.51 -5.44
CA TYR A 20 6.73 -5.62 -4.98
C TYR A 20 5.39 -6.35 -5.08
N LEU A 21 4.67 -6.41 -3.96
CA LEU A 21 3.37 -7.04 -3.87
C LEU A 21 2.36 -6.06 -3.24
N SER A 22 1.09 -6.16 -3.63
CA SER A 22 0.04 -5.33 -3.04
C SER A 22 -1.21 -6.11 -2.68
N THR A 23 -1.87 -5.71 -1.60
CA THR A 23 -3.19 -6.25 -1.24
C THR A 23 -4.23 -5.97 -2.34
N GLY A 24 -4.06 -4.88 -3.09
CA GLY A 24 -4.91 -4.57 -4.24
C GLY A 24 -4.78 -5.57 -5.39
N ASP A 25 -3.59 -6.18 -5.59
CA ASP A 25 -3.42 -7.22 -6.60
C ASP A 25 -4.12 -8.50 -6.17
N ILE A 26 -4.03 -8.88 -4.89
CA ILE A 26 -4.77 -10.04 -4.33
C ILE A 26 -6.27 -9.88 -4.59
N VAL A 27 -6.82 -8.69 -4.33
CA VAL A 27 -8.24 -8.42 -4.56
C VAL A 27 -8.60 -8.53 -6.05
N ARG A 28 -7.79 -7.98 -6.94
CA ARG A 28 -8.02 -8.07 -8.40
C ARG A 28 -7.93 -9.51 -8.92
N GLU A 29 -7.00 -10.29 -8.41
CA GLU A 29 -6.90 -11.70 -8.73
C GLU A 29 -8.11 -12.49 -8.24
N GLU A 30 -8.60 -12.18 -7.04
CA GLU A 30 -9.80 -12.81 -6.50
C GLU A 30 -11.05 -12.46 -7.34
N CYS A 31 -11.19 -11.21 -7.80
CA CYS A 31 -12.24 -10.85 -8.76
C CYS A 31 -12.19 -11.75 -9.99
N LYS A 32 -11.01 -11.88 -10.61
CA LYS A 32 -10.83 -12.71 -11.80
C LYS A 32 -11.15 -14.19 -11.55
N LYS A 33 -10.71 -14.75 -10.41
CA LYS A 33 -11.01 -16.14 -10.02
C LYS A 33 -12.51 -16.40 -9.90
N ARG A 34 -13.27 -15.38 -9.48
CA ARG A 34 -14.73 -15.45 -9.36
C ARG A 34 -15.48 -15.06 -10.64
N GLY A 35 -14.76 -14.81 -11.74
CA GLY A 35 -15.35 -14.40 -13.01
C GLY A 35 -15.93 -12.97 -12.99
N LEU A 36 -15.45 -12.12 -12.07
CA LEU A 36 -15.88 -10.74 -11.93
C LEU A 36 -14.85 -9.80 -12.57
N GLU A 37 -15.35 -8.73 -13.21
CA GLU A 37 -14.48 -7.63 -13.63
C GLU A 37 -13.84 -6.94 -12.40
N PRO A 38 -12.52 -6.67 -12.41
CA PRO A 38 -11.85 -6.03 -11.29
C PRO A 38 -12.09 -4.51 -11.25
N ASP A 39 -13.34 -4.11 -11.33
CA ASP A 39 -13.78 -2.72 -11.20
C ASP A 39 -13.80 -2.25 -9.74
N ALA A 40 -14.13 -0.97 -9.52
CA ALA A 40 -14.11 -0.37 -8.19
C ALA A 40 -15.15 -0.99 -7.24
N ASN A 41 -16.31 -1.43 -7.75
CA ASN A 41 -17.39 -1.99 -6.94
C ASN A 41 -17.09 -3.43 -6.54
N ASN A 42 -16.69 -4.28 -7.50
CA ASN A 42 -16.34 -5.66 -7.25
C ASN A 42 -15.09 -5.76 -6.35
N CYS A 43 -14.05 -4.96 -6.62
CA CYS A 43 -12.87 -4.90 -5.76
C CYS A 43 -13.21 -4.44 -4.33
N LYS A 44 -14.15 -3.48 -4.19
CA LYS A 44 -14.62 -3.06 -2.87
C LYS A 44 -15.32 -4.21 -2.15
N ALA A 45 -16.31 -4.84 -2.80
CA ALA A 45 -17.09 -5.93 -2.20
C ALA A 45 -16.19 -7.08 -1.73
N ILE A 46 -15.25 -7.54 -2.56
CA ILE A 46 -14.30 -8.60 -2.21
C ILE A 46 -13.35 -8.15 -1.08
N SER A 47 -12.87 -6.91 -1.13
CA SER A 47 -12.01 -6.38 -0.06
C SER A 47 -12.73 -6.33 1.29
N ASP A 48 -14.00 -5.93 1.29
CA ASP A 48 -14.83 -5.87 2.50
C ASP A 48 -15.14 -7.27 3.03
N GLU A 49 -15.49 -8.21 2.14
CA GLU A 49 -15.73 -9.62 2.48
C GLU A 49 -14.51 -10.25 3.14
N LEU A 50 -13.35 -10.17 2.49
CA LEU A 50 -12.13 -10.82 2.98
C LEU A 50 -11.68 -10.23 4.32
N ARG A 51 -11.75 -8.90 4.49
CA ARG A 51 -11.46 -8.26 5.78
C ARG A 51 -12.51 -8.52 6.85
N GLY A 52 -13.74 -8.84 6.46
CA GLY A 52 -14.79 -9.27 7.39
C GLY A 52 -14.55 -10.67 7.97
N ILE A 53 -13.82 -11.53 7.26
CA ILE A 53 -13.40 -12.85 7.74
C ILE A 53 -12.24 -12.70 8.75
N ASP A 54 -11.20 -11.98 8.35
CA ASP A 54 -10.03 -11.64 9.15
C ASP A 54 -9.50 -10.27 8.70
N PRO A 55 -9.35 -9.27 9.59
CA PRO A 55 -8.76 -7.98 9.24
C PRO A 55 -7.41 -8.10 8.51
N ALA A 56 -6.63 -9.14 8.80
CA ALA A 56 -5.33 -9.40 8.18
C ALA A 56 -5.37 -10.39 6.98
N GLU A 57 -6.54 -10.87 6.54
CA GLU A 57 -6.66 -11.92 5.51
C GLU A 57 -5.87 -11.61 4.23
N LEU A 58 -6.01 -10.38 3.70
CA LEU A 58 -5.28 -9.99 2.50
C LEU A 58 -3.76 -9.99 2.71
N THR A 59 -3.31 -9.55 3.86
CA THR A 59 -1.90 -9.53 4.23
C THR A 59 -1.38 -10.94 4.51
N ASN A 60 -2.17 -11.83 5.10
CA ASN A 60 -1.80 -13.23 5.30
C ASN A 60 -1.56 -13.95 3.96
N ARG A 61 -2.33 -13.63 2.92
CA ARG A 61 -2.07 -14.12 1.56
C ARG A 61 -0.76 -13.57 0.97
N LEU A 62 -0.43 -12.30 1.24
CA LEU A 62 0.88 -11.74 0.84
C LEU A 62 2.02 -12.45 1.59
N ILE A 63 1.90 -12.69 2.89
CA ILE A 63 2.89 -13.41 3.71
C ILE A 63 3.16 -14.78 3.10
N ALA A 64 2.11 -15.55 2.80
CA ALA A 64 2.25 -16.85 2.16
C ALA A 64 2.98 -16.76 0.81
N THR A 65 2.66 -15.76 -0.02
CA THR A 65 3.35 -15.52 -1.29
C THR A 65 4.84 -15.20 -1.09
N VAL A 66 5.18 -14.35 -0.11
CA VAL A 66 6.58 -14.01 0.20
C VAL A 66 7.34 -15.26 0.64
N GLN A 67 6.78 -16.05 1.56
CA GLN A 67 7.41 -17.27 2.06
C GLN A 67 7.62 -18.33 0.97
N GLN A 68 6.71 -18.43 0.00
CA GLN A 68 6.80 -19.42 -1.08
C GLN A 68 7.72 -18.98 -2.22
N GLN A 69 7.65 -17.70 -2.63
CA GLN A 69 8.26 -17.25 -3.88
C GLN A 69 9.48 -16.33 -3.68
N TYR A 70 9.61 -15.70 -2.51
CA TYR A 70 10.61 -14.66 -2.27
C TYR A 70 11.42 -14.87 -0.99
N LYS A 71 11.41 -16.08 -0.41
CA LYS A 71 12.13 -16.41 0.85
C LYS A 71 13.62 -16.08 0.82
N ASP A 72 14.26 -16.19 -0.35
CA ASP A 72 15.70 -15.95 -0.53
C ASP A 72 16.00 -14.50 -0.95
N ARG A 73 15.00 -13.63 -0.97
CA ARG A 73 15.20 -12.22 -1.27
C ARG A 73 15.52 -11.43 0.00
N PRO A 74 16.52 -10.55 -0.03
CA PRO A 74 16.91 -9.76 1.15
C PRO A 74 15.81 -8.79 1.58
N MET A 75 14.92 -8.42 0.66
CA MET A 75 13.82 -7.49 0.92
C MET A 75 12.68 -7.70 -0.06
N VAL A 76 11.47 -7.46 0.41
CA VAL A 76 10.24 -7.36 -0.40
C VAL A 76 9.50 -6.08 0.01
N VAL A 77 9.02 -5.32 -0.95
CA VAL A 77 8.17 -4.15 -0.69
C VAL A 77 6.70 -4.58 -0.75
N LEU A 78 5.97 -4.33 0.31
CA LEU A 78 4.54 -4.63 0.41
C LEU A 78 3.73 -3.33 0.46
N GLU A 79 2.60 -3.28 -0.24
CA GLU A 79 1.73 -2.11 -0.31
C GLU A 79 0.28 -2.47 -0.01
N GLY A 80 -0.43 -1.53 0.63
CA GLY A 80 -1.87 -1.62 0.80
C GLY A 80 -2.35 -2.03 2.19
N MET A 81 -1.45 -2.14 3.18
CA MET A 81 -1.81 -2.35 4.58
C MET A 81 -2.69 -1.21 5.06
N ARG A 82 -3.83 -1.53 5.65
CA ARG A 82 -4.85 -0.55 6.06
C ARG A 82 -5.24 -0.66 7.51
N SER A 83 -4.78 -1.67 8.23
CA SER A 83 -5.06 -1.85 9.64
C SER A 83 -3.79 -2.17 10.42
N TRP A 84 -3.85 -2.04 11.75
CA TRP A 84 -2.71 -2.40 12.58
C TRP A 84 -2.55 -3.90 12.71
N GLU A 85 -3.63 -4.66 12.67
CA GLU A 85 -3.64 -6.13 12.67
C GLU A 85 -2.86 -6.68 11.46
N GLU A 86 -2.97 -6.04 10.29
CA GLU A 86 -2.17 -6.36 9.11
C GLU A 86 -0.66 -6.18 9.39
N ILE A 87 -0.28 -5.09 10.06
CA ILE A 87 1.12 -4.82 10.45
C ILE A 87 1.60 -5.83 11.49
N GLU A 88 0.79 -6.14 12.50
CA GLU A 88 1.14 -7.15 13.50
C GLU A 88 1.36 -8.53 12.89
N SER A 89 0.52 -8.91 11.92
CA SER A 89 0.69 -10.16 11.18
C SER A 89 2.03 -10.20 10.42
N LEU A 90 2.42 -9.09 9.77
CA LEU A 90 3.73 -8.98 9.13
C LEU A 90 4.88 -9.09 10.14
N LYS A 91 4.81 -8.37 11.26
CA LYS A 91 5.85 -8.35 12.30
C LYS A 91 6.07 -9.71 12.97
N LYS A 92 5.06 -10.58 12.98
CA LYS A 92 5.20 -11.98 13.46
C LYS A 92 6.04 -12.85 12.52
N ASN A 93 6.13 -12.49 11.25
CA ASN A 93 6.77 -13.31 10.22
C ASN A 93 8.08 -12.72 9.68
N PHE A 94 8.26 -11.39 9.76
CA PHE A 94 9.37 -10.67 9.12
C PHE A 94 9.85 -9.52 9.99
N GLN A 95 11.09 -9.07 9.73
CA GLN A 95 11.50 -7.73 10.12
C GLN A 95 10.76 -6.72 9.23
N VAL A 96 10.11 -5.74 9.83
CA VAL A 96 9.22 -4.78 9.13
C VAL A 96 9.66 -3.36 9.43
N SER A 97 9.73 -2.54 8.38
CA SER A 97 9.83 -1.08 8.47
C SER A 97 8.67 -0.46 7.70
N ILE A 98 7.97 0.47 8.33
CA ILE A 98 6.77 1.09 7.79
C ILE A 98 7.11 2.46 7.20
N CYS A 99 6.89 2.62 5.90
CA CYS A 99 7.06 3.90 5.21
C CYS A 99 5.71 4.46 4.77
N ALA A 100 5.34 5.63 5.30
CA ALA A 100 4.10 6.32 4.93
C ALA A 100 4.38 7.45 3.92
N PHE A 101 3.76 7.36 2.74
CA PHE A 101 3.66 8.49 1.81
C PHE A 101 2.51 9.39 2.25
N VAL A 102 2.82 10.62 2.64
CA VAL A 102 1.84 11.57 3.16
C VAL A 102 1.75 12.83 2.33
N LEU A 103 0.54 13.37 2.26
CA LEU A 103 0.22 14.62 1.58
C LEU A 103 -0.98 15.29 2.23
N PRO A 104 -1.02 16.63 2.28
CA PRO A 104 -2.22 17.36 2.65
C PRO A 104 -3.43 16.93 1.80
N ARG A 105 -4.60 16.85 2.42
CA ARG A 105 -5.83 16.42 1.77
C ARG A 105 -6.17 17.25 0.53
N SER A 106 -5.98 18.57 0.60
CA SER A 106 -6.21 19.49 -0.52
C SER A 106 -5.31 19.19 -1.73
N VAL A 107 -4.05 18.83 -1.50
CA VAL A 107 -3.10 18.46 -2.57
C VAL A 107 -3.49 17.10 -3.18
N ARG A 108 -3.90 16.13 -2.35
CA ARG A 108 -4.36 14.82 -2.83
C ARG A 108 -5.60 14.94 -3.73
N ASN A 109 -6.55 15.79 -3.35
CA ASN A 109 -7.73 16.05 -4.17
C ASN A 109 -7.36 16.65 -5.53
N LYS A 110 -6.52 17.68 -5.56
CA LYS A 110 -6.02 18.28 -6.82
C LYS A 110 -5.35 17.23 -7.71
N ARG A 111 -4.50 16.36 -7.14
CA ARG A 111 -3.81 15.30 -7.90
C ARG A 111 -4.78 14.25 -8.43
N LEU A 112 -5.83 13.93 -7.69
CA LEU A 112 -6.86 12.98 -8.09
C LEU A 112 -7.63 13.52 -9.30
N VAL A 113 -8.06 14.78 -9.24
CA VAL A 113 -8.73 15.46 -10.36
C VAL A 113 -7.82 15.49 -11.59
N ALA A 114 -6.56 15.91 -11.43
CA ALA A 114 -5.60 16.01 -12.54
C ALA A 114 -5.27 14.66 -13.18
N ARG A 115 -5.38 13.53 -12.43
CA ARG A 115 -5.13 12.19 -12.93
C ARG A 115 -6.24 11.67 -13.85
N GLY A 116 -7.48 12.11 -13.64
CA GLY A 116 -8.63 11.90 -14.51
C GLY A 116 -8.99 10.43 -14.78
N ARG A 117 -8.74 9.52 -13.85
CA ARG A 117 -9.14 8.12 -14.00
C ARG A 117 -10.66 7.99 -13.78
N PRO A 118 -11.33 7.01 -14.43
CA PRO A 118 -12.78 6.79 -14.25
C PRO A 118 -13.20 6.62 -12.79
N GLU A 119 -12.34 5.98 -11.98
CA GLU A 119 -12.57 5.80 -10.55
C GLU A 119 -12.25 7.03 -9.68
N ASP A 120 -11.69 8.09 -10.25
CA ASP A 120 -11.25 9.30 -9.55
C ASP A 120 -12.29 10.42 -9.62
N ASP A 121 -13.55 10.08 -9.32
CA ASP A 121 -14.63 11.07 -9.19
C ASP A 121 -14.35 12.01 -8.00
N PRO A 122 -14.16 13.32 -8.23
CA PRO A 122 -13.93 14.29 -7.16
C PRO A 122 -15.08 14.34 -6.15
N ALA A 123 -16.32 14.11 -6.59
CA ALA A 123 -17.50 14.08 -5.71
C ALA A 123 -17.43 12.92 -4.69
N ARG A 124 -16.69 11.86 -5.00
CA ARG A 124 -16.51 10.69 -4.13
C ARG A 124 -15.20 10.70 -3.36
N PHE A 125 -14.45 11.80 -3.40
CA PHE A 125 -13.14 11.89 -2.72
C PHE A 125 -13.26 11.72 -1.20
N ASP A 126 -14.25 12.37 -0.60
CA ASP A 126 -14.52 12.29 0.83
C ASP A 126 -14.94 10.89 1.25
N GLU A 127 -15.82 10.26 0.48
CA GLU A 127 -16.24 8.88 0.71
C GLU A 127 -15.04 7.92 0.70
N ARG A 128 -14.13 8.09 -0.27
CA ARG A 128 -12.93 7.27 -0.39
C ARG A 128 -11.98 7.48 0.78
N ASP A 129 -11.73 8.72 1.18
CA ASP A 129 -10.87 9.03 2.33
C ASP A 129 -11.46 8.45 3.63
N MET A 130 -12.76 8.64 3.84
CA MET A 130 -13.43 8.09 5.02
C MET A 130 -13.46 6.56 5.03
N ARG A 131 -13.53 5.92 3.87
CA ARG A 131 -13.41 4.46 3.76
C ARG A 131 -12.03 3.97 4.20
N GLU A 132 -10.95 4.62 3.74
CA GLU A 132 -9.60 4.28 4.19
C GLU A 132 -9.43 4.47 5.72
N VAL A 133 -10.01 5.53 6.27
CA VAL A 133 -10.03 5.75 7.73
C VAL A 133 -10.79 4.63 8.46
N ARG A 134 -11.96 4.22 7.93
CA ARG A 134 -12.74 3.12 8.52
C ARG A 134 -12.01 1.76 8.47
N TYR A 135 -11.19 1.52 7.47
CA TYR A 135 -10.31 0.35 7.41
C TYR A 135 -9.16 0.44 8.44
N GLY A 136 -8.96 1.59 9.09
CA GLY A 136 -7.93 1.78 10.09
C GLY A 136 -6.61 2.32 9.55
N THR A 137 -6.53 2.77 8.27
CA THR A 137 -5.28 3.24 7.62
C THR A 137 -4.57 4.36 8.37
N SER A 138 -5.29 5.14 9.18
CA SER A 138 -4.72 6.20 10.02
C SER A 138 -3.72 5.65 11.04
N VAL A 139 -3.91 4.44 11.57
CA VAL A 139 -3.02 3.86 12.58
C VAL A 139 -1.66 3.48 12.00
N PRO A 140 -1.54 2.68 10.93
CA PRO A 140 -0.24 2.45 10.28
C PRO A 140 0.46 3.72 9.81
N ILE A 141 -0.28 4.76 9.39
CA ILE A 141 0.31 6.04 9.05
C ILE A 141 0.88 6.72 10.30
N ALA A 142 0.14 6.79 11.40
CA ALA A 142 0.61 7.42 12.64
C ALA A 142 1.80 6.68 13.27
N MET A 143 1.88 5.37 13.08
CA MET A 143 2.91 4.47 13.63
C MET A 143 4.02 4.16 12.62
N ALA A 144 4.14 4.93 11.53
CA ALA A 144 5.17 4.70 10.53
C ALA A 144 6.56 5.09 11.04
N ASP A 145 7.55 4.24 10.72
CA ASP A 145 8.96 4.47 11.03
C ASP A 145 9.54 5.61 10.16
N HIS A 146 8.98 5.79 8.95
CA HIS A 146 9.41 6.81 7.99
C HIS A 146 8.24 7.52 7.34
N TYR A 147 8.40 8.83 7.15
CA TYR A 147 7.45 9.66 6.40
C TYR A 147 8.09 10.25 5.15
N ILE A 148 7.45 10.07 4.01
CA ILE A 148 7.77 10.79 2.78
C ILE A 148 6.68 11.81 2.52
N LEU A 149 6.94 13.08 2.86
CA LEU A 149 6.10 14.19 2.48
C LEU A 149 6.29 14.43 0.98
N ASN A 150 5.32 14.00 0.18
CA ASN A 150 5.40 13.97 -1.28
C ASN A 150 4.80 15.26 -1.89
N GLU A 151 5.25 16.43 -1.41
CA GLU A 151 4.83 17.76 -1.93
C GLU A 151 5.72 18.28 -3.07
N GLY A 152 6.96 17.82 -3.11
CA GLY A 152 7.95 18.18 -4.11
C GLY A 152 7.86 17.37 -5.40
N THR A 153 9.00 17.24 -6.08
CA THR A 153 9.10 16.47 -7.32
C THR A 153 9.05 14.97 -7.08
N VAL A 154 8.76 14.20 -8.13
CA VAL A 154 8.80 12.73 -8.08
C VAL A 154 10.22 12.26 -7.75
N GLU A 155 11.23 12.88 -8.34
CA GLU A 155 12.65 12.56 -8.15
C GLU A 155 13.10 12.75 -6.68
N GLU A 156 12.61 13.78 -6.02
CA GLU A 156 12.87 14.01 -4.59
C GLU A 156 12.28 12.88 -3.73
N SER A 157 11.05 12.50 -4.01
CA SER A 157 10.38 11.42 -3.29
C SER A 157 11.02 10.06 -3.58
N VAL A 158 11.47 9.82 -4.82
CA VAL A 158 12.26 8.63 -5.19
C VAL A 158 13.57 8.59 -4.41
N ARG A 159 14.32 9.72 -4.31
CA ARG A 159 15.57 9.77 -3.52
C ARG A 159 15.34 9.47 -2.03
N LYS A 160 14.26 10.03 -1.44
CA LYS A 160 13.89 9.75 -0.05
C LYS A 160 13.58 8.27 0.16
N PHE A 161 12.79 7.68 -0.72
CA PHE A 161 12.45 6.27 -0.65
C PHE A 161 13.68 5.36 -0.86
N ALA A 162 14.54 5.70 -1.82
CA ALA A 162 15.79 4.97 -2.08
C ALA A 162 16.70 4.93 -0.85
N ARG A 163 16.77 6.03 -0.09
CA ARG A 163 17.56 6.10 1.14
C ARG A 163 16.97 5.16 2.21
N ILE A 164 15.66 5.19 2.43
CA ILE A 164 14.99 4.29 3.38
C ILE A 164 15.26 2.82 3.03
N VAL A 165 15.16 2.48 1.74
CA VAL A 165 15.47 1.12 1.25
C VAL A 165 16.92 0.74 1.53
N ALA A 166 17.88 1.63 1.27
CA ALA A 166 19.30 1.37 1.51
C ALA A 166 19.59 1.19 3.01
N ASP A 167 19.04 2.04 3.86
CA ASP A 167 19.20 1.98 5.31
C ASP A 167 18.62 0.66 5.87
N PHE A 168 17.45 0.23 5.39
CA PHE A 168 16.85 -1.06 5.76
C PHE A 168 17.72 -2.25 5.36
N MET A 169 18.28 -2.25 4.14
CA MET A 169 19.13 -3.33 3.64
C MET A 169 20.48 -3.41 4.35
N LEU A 170 20.95 -2.32 4.93
CA LEU A 170 22.19 -2.28 5.73
C LEU A 170 21.98 -2.72 7.19
N GLY A 171 20.79 -3.18 7.55
CA GLY A 171 20.49 -3.63 8.91
C GLY A 171 20.26 -2.47 9.87
N GLY A 172 19.88 -1.31 9.39
CA GLY A 172 19.48 -0.19 10.23
C GLY A 172 18.37 -0.63 11.18
N SER A 173 18.65 -0.55 12.50
CA SER A 173 17.63 -0.76 13.54
C SER A 173 16.70 0.45 13.55
N PHE A 174 15.39 0.22 13.41
CA PHE A 174 14.36 1.23 13.52
C PHE A 174 13.58 1.05 14.82
#